data_887a1b5edcda59c116c1c48c8c3da46e
#
_entry.id   887a1b5edcda59c116c1c48c8c3da46e
#
_cell.length_a   1.000
_cell.length_b   1.000
_cell.length_c   1.000
_cell.angle_alpha   90.00
_cell.angle_beta   90.00
_cell.angle_gamma   90.00
#
_symmetry.space_group_name_H-M   'P 1'
#
loop_
_entity.id
_entity.type
_entity.pdbx_description
1 polymer ?
#
loop_
_entity_poly.entity_id
_entity_poly.type
_entity_poly.pdbx_seq_one_letter_code
_entity_poly.pdbx_strand_id
1 'polypeptide(L)'
;MKKVCVLGSGYAGLFSAANLLTDNDLKFEINIFDKNPYHQLLQQIHLVTAGIKKTSEISFPIYDLMKDDVKFYNEVVLGVNFNENKIITSNNKEYNFDYVIIALGASNAFFGIKGAKEYAQSFRSLNDALVLQNKIRDTNKDTNIIICGGGATGISLAGALCETFKEKIKITIVEAQSDILPEWNSKLVRSIKNFLKQNNVEIITNNPIKEVRKSSVILNDNTILENALSIWTAGIKGQEIHTIPKIEKTKSNRIKVNNFSQVEGFSNAFALGDISAFSIDTLHLSPQLAQFAVRQAMNVAKNIIRREKGKEMVRFHFEQHGSILSLGRKCIGIMNGVIIKGSLCGYVEDFLIDNYIATIKNRGRGISSLAYEQHKLSQISSSLSFIISTASKILSSD
;
A
#
# COMPACT_ATOMS: atom_id res chain seq x y z
N MET A 1 -21.56 24.70 -4.58
CA MET A 1 -20.26 23.95 -4.56
C MET A 1 -20.53 22.62 -3.86
N LYS A 2 -20.19 21.50 -4.50
CA LYS A 2 -20.42 20.16 -3.95
C LYS A 2 -19.37 19.82 -2.89
N LYS A 3 -19.81 19.22 -1.79
CA LYS A 3 -18.93 18.76 -0.70
C LYS A 3 -18.50 17.31 -0.96
N VAL A 4 -17.19 17.10 -1.10
CA VAL A 4 -16.60 15.78 -1.24
C VAL A 4 -15.82 15.47 0.03
N CYS A 5 -16.26 14.46 0.76
CA CYS A 5 -15.54 13.97 1.95
C CYS A 5 -14.68 12.76 1.60
N VAL A 6 -13.38 12.87 1.86
CA VAL A 6 -12.39 11.81 1.63
C VAL A 6 -11.95 11.25 2.97
N LEU A 7 -12.23 9.99 3.21
CA LEU A 7 -11.91 9.29 4.46
C LEU A 7 -10.61 8.50 4.30
N GLY A 8 -9.52 9.04 4.84
CA GLY A 8 -8.17 8.54 4.72
C GLY A 8 -7.32 9.32 3.74
N SER A 9 -6.12 9.72 4.16
CA SER A 9 -5.10 10.44 3.37
C SER A 9 -3.98 9.54 2.85
N GLY A 10 -4.31 8.26 2.59
CA GLY A 10 -3.42 7.31 1.93
C GLY A 10 -3.33 7.54 0.42
N TYR A 11 -2.75 6.56 -0.31
CA TYR A 11 -2.59 6.63 -1.77
C TYR A 11 -3.87 6.95 -2.52
N ALA A 12 -4.97 6.24 -2.22
CA ALA A 12 -6.24 6.46 -2.89
C ALA A 12 -6.88 7.80 -2.52
N GLY A 13 -6.88 8.17 -1.23
CA GLY A 13 -7.54 9.37 -0.75
C GLY A 13 -6.92 10.64 -1.29
N LEU A 14 -5.60 10.82 -1.11
CA LEU A 14 -4.90 12.02 -1.61
C LEU A 14 -4.96 12.12 -3.13
N PHE A 15 -4.80 10.99 -3.82
CA PHE A 15 -4.82 11.01 -5.28
C PHE A 15 -6.22 11.32 -5.83
N SER A 16 -7.29 10.88 -5.17
CA SER A 16 -8.66 11.28 -5.54
C SER A 16 -8.91 12.76 -5.30
N ALA A 17 -8.48 13.31 -4.16
CA ALA A 17 -8.57 14.72 -3.86
C ALA A 17 -7.81 15.58 -4.88
N ALA A 18 -6.55 15.23 -5.19
CA ALA A 18 -5.74 15.92 -6.18
C ALA A 18 -6.38 15.91 -7.58
N ASN A 19 -6.97 14.77 -7.99
CA ASN A 19 -7.59 14.65 -9.31
C ASN A 19 -8.95 15.37 -9.40
N LEU A 20 -9.68 15.54 -8.31
CA LEU A 20 -10.88 16.41 -8.28
C LEU A 20 -10.56 17.88 -8.55
N LEU A 21 -9.33 18.32 -8.23
CA LEU A 21 -8.86 19.69 -8.47
C LEU A 21 -8.35 19.92 -9.91
N THR A 22 -8.36 18.92 -10.78
CA THR A 22 -7.89 19.08 -12.18
C THR A 22 -8.86 19.84 -13.06
N ASP A 23 -10.14 19.84 -12.71
CA ASP A 23 -11.19 20.52 -13.47
C ASP A 23 -11.26 22.00 -13.08
N ASN A 24 -11.16 22.89 -14.06
CA ASN A 24 -11.16 24.32 -13.81
C ASN A 24 -12.58 24.91 -13.72
N ASP A 25 -13.58 24.22 -14.29
CA ASP A 25 -14.96 24.71 -14.39
C ASP A 25 -15.78 24.32 -13.15
N LEU A 26 -15.46 23.19 -12.53
CA LEU A 26 -16.14 22.68 -11.34
C LEU A 26 -15.30 22.95 -10.09
N LYS A 27 -15.96 23.53 -9.08
CA LYS A 27 -15.34 23.73 -7.76
C LYS A 27 -15.98 22.78 -6.77
N PHE A 28 -15.13 21.99 -6.10
CA PHE A 28 -15.51 21.12 -5.00
C PHE A 28 -15.01 21.68 -3.66
N GLU A 29 -15.79 21.54 -2.61
CA GLU A 29 -15.31 21.67 -1.23
C GLU A 29 -14.80 20.29 -0.80
N ILE A 30 -13.47 20.11 -0.80
CA ILE A 30 -12.84 18.82 -0.48
C ILE A 30 -12.45 18.82 1.00
N ASN A 31 -13.02 17.86 1.75
CA ASN A 31 -12.77 17.67 3.18
C ASN A 31 -12.07 16.31 3.36
N ILE A 32 -10.84 16.30 3.83
CA ILE A 32 -10.04 15.09 4.07
C ILE A 32 -10.01 14.80 5.57
N PHE A 33 -10.30 13.56 5.95
CA PHE A 33 -10.28 13.08 7.33
C PHE A 33 -9.25 11.99 7.49
N ASP A 34 -8.27 12.16 8.37
CA ASP A 34 -7.31 11.13 8.73
C ASP A 34 -6.84 11.29 10.18
N LYS A 35 -6.55 10.18 10.83
CA LYS A 35 -5.98 10.14 12.18
C LYS A 35 -4.53 10.64 12.23
N ASN A 36 -3.81 10.62 11.10
CA ASN A 36 -2.44 11.09 10.99
C ASN A 36 -2.40 12.40 10.20
N PRO A 37 -1.65 13.43 10.63
CA PRO A 37 -1.54 14.70 9.91
C PRO A 37 -0.58 14.63 8.72
N TYR A 38 -0.14 13.43 8.33
CA TYR A 38 0.82 13.20 7.24
C TYR A 38 0.45 11.99 6.40
N HIS A 39 0.78 12.06 5.13
CA HIS A 39 0.85 10.92 4.23
C HIS A 39 2.15 10.13 4.45
N GLN A 40 2.09 8.81 4.39
CA GLN A 40 3.24 7.93 4.56
C GLN A 40 3.40 6.97 3.37
N LEU A 41 4.64 6.79 2.92
CA LEU A 41 4.98 5.84 1.88
C LEU A 41 5.11 4.43 2.49
N LEU A 42 3.98 3.72 2.58
CA LEU A 42 3.92 2.39 3.24
C LEU A 42 4.85 1.36 2.61
N GLN A 43 5.12 1.45 1.30
CA GLN A 43 6.04 0.56 0.62
C GLN A 43 7.51 0.79 1.01
N GLN A 44 7.84 1.89 1.74
CA GLN A 44 9.22 2.22 2.16
C GLN A 44 9.43 2.18 3.67
N ILE A 45 8.45 1.80 4.48
CA ILE A 45 8.61 1.75 5.95
C ILE A 45 9.71 0.77 6.41
N HIS A 46 9.98 -0.27 5.64
CA HIS A 46 11.09 -1.21 5.90
C HIS A 46 12.46 -0.53 5.86
N LEU A 47 12.64 0.49 5.03
CA LEU A 47 13.88 1.26 4.94
C LEU A 47 14.09 2.12 6.20
N VAL A 48 13.01 2.66 6.79
CA VAL A 48 13.09 3.36 8.08
C VAL A 48 13.42 2.39 9.20
N THR A 49 12.77 1.22 9.22
CA THR A 49 13.04 0.18 10.23
C THR A 49 14.50 -0.24 10.22
N ALA A 50 15.07 -0.40 9.04
CA ALA A 50 16.50 -0.72 8.88
C ALA A 50 17.44 0.48 9.11
N GLY A 51 16.93 1.70 9.26
CA GLY A 51 17.75 2.91 9.39
C GLY A 51 18.41 3.37 8.09
N ILE A 52 17.92 2.90 6.94
CA ILE A 52 18.39 3.27 5.60
C ILE A 52 17.84 4.61 5.17
N LYS A 53 16.56 4.90 5.47
CA LYS A 53 15.90 6.20 5.26
C LYS A 53 15.46 6.82 6.58
N LYS A 54 15.40 8.15 6.61
CA LYS A 54 14.81 8.90 7.73
C LYS A 54 13.29 8.97 7.57
N THR A 55 12.57 9.21 8.64
CA THR A 55 11.12 9.39 8.62
C THR A 55 10.68 10.52 7.69
N SER A 56 11.42 11.63 7.67
CA SER A 56 11.15 12.80 6.82
C SER A 56 11.26 12.53 5.31
N GLU A 57 11.90 11.43 4.90
CA GLU A 57 12.01 11.04 3.50
C GLU A 57 10.81 10.24 3.00
N ILE A 58 10.01 9.67 3.93
CA ILE A 58 8.86 8.82 3.60
C ILE A 58 7.53 9.29 4.20
N SER A 59 7.52 10.44 4.88
CA SER A 59 6.31 11.06 5.40
C SER A 59 6.22 12.52 5.00
N PHE A 60 5.02 12.94 4.59
CA PHE A 60 4.75 14.26 4.04
C PHE A 60 3.54 14.86 4.75
N PRO A 61 3.69 16.02 5.44
CA PRO A 61 2.53 16.71 6.02
C PRO A 61 1.45 16.95 4.98
N ILE A 62 0.18 16.70 5.32
CA ILE A 62 -0.94 16.88 4.38
C ILE A 62 -1.02 18.32 3.90
N TYR A 63 -0.76 19.28 4.78
CA TYR A 63 -0.73 20.69 4.43
C TYR A 63 0.30 21.00 3.32
N ASP A 64 1.51 20.40 3.38
CA ASP A 64 2.56 20.62 2.38
C ASP A 64 2.21 20.00 1.01
N LEU A 65 1.37 18.96 1.01
CA LEU A 65 0.92 18.29 -0.21
C LEU A 65 -0.25 19.00 -0.88
N MET A 66 -1.21 19.48 -0.10
CA MET A 66 -2.52 19.96 -0.61
C MET A 66 -2.76 21.45 -0.35
N LYS A 67 -1.98 22.07 0.57
CA LYS A 67 -2.10 23.49 0.96
C LYS A 67 -3.58 23.85 1.29
N ASP A 68 -4.02 25.02 0.83
CA ASP A 68 -5.37 25.53 1.05
C ASP A 68 -6.41 25.00 0.06
N ASP A 69 -6.03 24.05 -0.80
CA ASP A 69 -6.93 23.45 -1.79
C ASP A 69 -7.97 22.51 -1.15
N VAL A 70 -7.70 22.05 0.07
CA VAL A 70 -8.55 21.14 0.82
C VAL A 70 -8.66 21.56 2.29
N LYS A 71 -9.76 21.18 2.94
CA LYS A 71 -9.86 21.27 4.40
C LYS A 71 -9.42 19.92 5.00
N PHE A 72 -8.41 19.94 5.82
CA PHE A 72 -7.91 18.74 6.51
C PHE A 72 -8.43 18.69 7.95
N TYR A 73 -8.99 17.54 8.32
CA TYR A 73 -9.45 17.23 9.68
C TYR A 73 -8.63 16.07 10.24
N ASN A 74 -7.79 16.36 11.24
CA ASN A 74 -7.03 15.33 11.95
C ASN A 74 -7.93 14.61 12.96
N GLU A 75 -8.84 13.80 12.45
CA GLU A 75 -9.88 13.09 13.21
C GLU A 75 -9.99 11.63 12.76
N VAL A 76 -10.30 10.74 13.71
CA VAL A 76 -10.61 9.34 13.42
C VAL A 76 -12.05 9.26 12.91
N VAL A 77 -12.23 8.68 11.74
CA VAL A 77 -13.58 8.40 11.22
C VAL A 77 -14.09 7.10 11.86
N LEU A 78 -15.24 7.19 12.51
CA LEU A 78 -15.92 6.05 13.16
C LEU A 78 -16.95 5.42 12.23
N GLY A 79 -17.67 6.25 11.44
CA GLY A 79 -18.74 5.74 10.61
C GLY A 79 -19.23 6.67 9.52
N VAL A 80 -20.10 6.13 8.67
CA VAL A 80 -20.83 6.84 7.62
C VAL A 80 -22.31 6.49 7.73
N ASN A 81 -23.14 7.52 7.85
CA ASN A 81 -24.60 7.41 7.71
C ASN A 81 -24.97 7.81 6.28
N PHE A 82 -25.22 6.83 5.43
CA PHE A 82 -25.59 7.05 4.03
C PHE A 82 -27.02 7.60 3.86
N ASN A 83 -27.94 7.30 4.79
CA ASN A 83 -29.30 7.80 4.72
C ASN A 83 -29.35 9.32 4.91
N GLU A 84 -28.48 9.86 5.78
CA GLU A 84 -28.39 11.27 6.08
C GLU A 84 -27.24 11.98 5.37
N ASN A 85 -26.42 11.25 4.60
CA ASN A 85 -25.18 11.74 3.98
C ASN A 85 -24.24 12.43 4.98
N LYS A 86 -23.96 11.74 6.11
CA LYS A 86 -23.12 12.24 7.20
C LYS A 86 -21.96 11.30 7.50
N ILE A 87 -20.82 11.90 7.88
CA ILE A 87 -19.67 11.21 8.46
C ILE A 87 -19.69 11.45 9.96
N ILE A 88 -19.34 10.43 10.74
CA ILE A 88 -19.23 10.49 12.20
C ILE A 88 -17.76 10.27 12.58
N THR A 89 -17.21 11.17 13.40
CA THR A 89 -15.82 11.12 13.87
C THR A 89 -15.72 10.85 15.37
N SER A 90 -14.51 10.53 15.85
CA SER A 90 -14.23 10.21 17.26
C SER A 90 -14.55 11.36 18.23
N ASN A 91 -14.64 12.61 17.74
CA ASN A 91 -14.99 13.78 18.53
C ASN A 91 -16.51 13.98 18.63
N ASN A 92 -17.33 12.99 18.25
CA ASN A 92 -18.78 13.05 18.14
C ASN A 92 -19.27 14.19 17.21
N LYS A 93 -18.44 14.57 16.24
CA LYS A 93 -18.82 15.54 15.23
C LYS A 93 -19.40 14.85 14.01
N GLU A 94 -20.36 15.50 13.40
CA GLU A 94 -20.98 15.08 12.16
C GLU A 94 -20.64 16.05 11.04
N TYR A 95 -20.35 15.52 9.85
CA TYR A 95 -20.03 16.32 8.67
C TYR A 95 -20.87 15.84 7.48
N ASN A 96 -21.59 16.77 6.86
CA ASN A 96 -22.42 16.47 5.69
C ASN A 96 -21.55 16.34 4.43
N PHE A 97 -21.96 15.48 3.51
CA PHE A 97 -21.34 15.33 2.20
C PHE A 97 -22.37 15.25 1.06
N ASP A 98 -21.99 15.70 -0.12
CA ASP A 98 -22.66 15.35 -1.38
C ASP A 98 -22.06 14.06 -1.94
N TYR A 99 -20.75 13.87 -1.81
CA TYR A 99 -19.99 12.67 -2.17
C TYR A 99 -19.09 12.20 -1.02
N VAL A 100 -19.00 10.91 -0.82
CA VAL A 100 -18.03 10.31 0.12
C VAL A 100 -17.11 9.32 -0.59
N ILE A 101 -15.82 9.43 -0.34
CA ILE A 101 -14.77 8.54 -0.83
C ILE A 101 -14.14 7.84 0.38
N ILE A 102 -14.41 6.54 0.55
CA ILE A 102 -13.90 5.73 1.65
C ILE A 102 -12.56 5.12 1.22
N ALA A 103 -11.45 5.68 1.72
CA ALA A 103 -10.07 5.32 1.37
C ALA A 103 -9.23 4.99 2.62
N LEU A 104 -9.85 4.39 3.64
CA LEU A 104 -9.25 4.14 4.96
C LEU A 104 -8.14 3.06 4.97
N GLY A 105 -7.92 2.38 3.84
CA GLY A 105 -6.88 1.37 3.72
C GLY A 105 -7.19 0.08 4.48
N ALA A 106 -6.15 -0.56 5.00
CA ALA A 106 -6.24 -1.86 5.65
C ALA A 106 -5.59 -1.90 7.03
N SER A 107 -5.95 -2.91 7.81
CA SER A 107 -5.34 -3.30 9.09
C SER A 107 -4.81 -4.73 9.00
N ASN A 108 -4.04 -5.18 10.01
CA ASN A 108 -3.56 -6.56 10.07
C ASN A 108 -4.72 -7.56 10.17
N ALA A 109 -4.63 -8.64 9.42
CA ALA A 109 -5.45 -9.83 9.56
C ALA A 109 -4.66 -10.89 10.32
N PHE A 110 -5.08 -11.23 11.53
CA PHE A 110 -4.40 -12.22 12.37
C PHE A 110 -4.97 -13.63 12.23
N PHE A 111 -5.99 -13.83 11.40
CA PHE A 111 -6.63 -15.13 11.06
C PHE A 111 -7.04 -16.00 12.26
N GLY A 112 -7.27 -15.39 13.43
CA GLY A 112 -7.60 -16.13 14.66
C GLY A 112 -6.40 -16.89 15.27
N ILE A 113 -5.18 -16.68 14.78
CA ILE A 113 -3.98 -17.33 15.31
C ILE A 113 -3.74 -16.83 16.73
N LYS A 114 -3.67 -17.80 17.67
CA LYS A 114 -3.52 -17.56 19.10
C LYS A 114 -2.28 -16.72 19.39
N GLY A 115 -2.46 -15.64 20.16
CA GLY A 115 -1.40 -14.73 20.57
C GLY A 115 -0.82 -13.82 19.48
N ALA A 116 -1.19 -14.00 18.19
CA ALA A 116 -0.62 -13.19 17.11
C ALA A 116 -0.92 -11.70 17.27
N LYS A 117 -2.14 -11.34 17.65
CA LYS A 117 -2.53 -9.94 17.89
C LYS A 117 -1.84 -9.33 19.13
N GLU A 118 -1.52 -10.15 20.11
CA GLU A 118 -0.99 -9.73 21.41
C GLU A 118 0.54 -9.59 21.39
N TYR A 119 1.22 -10.55 20.77
CA TYR A 119 2.68 -10.68 20.87
C TYR A 119 3.43 -10.33 19.59
N ALA A 120 2.84 -10.46 18.40
CA ALA A 120 3.52 -10.08 17.18
C ALA A 120 3.51 -8.56 16.97
N GLN A 121 4.65 -8.02 16.55
CA GLN A 121 4.76 -6.60 16.20
C GLN A 121 4.02 -6.32 14.91
N SER A 122 3.15 -5.31 14.92
CA SER A 122 2.53 -4.77 13.70
C SER A 122 3.60 -4.15 12.78
N PHE A 123 3.36 -4.21 11.47
CA PHE A 123 4.23 -3.58 10.49
C PHE A 123 3.39 -2.95 9.37
N ARG A 124 2.60 -1.91 9.71
CA ARG A 124 1.62 -1.26 8.81
C ARG A 124 1.63 0.26 8.86
N SER A 125 2.54 0.86 9.63
CA SER A 125 2.63 2.31 9.76
C SER A 125 4.06 2.75 10.01
N LEU A 126 4.32 4.04 9.82
CA LEU A 126 5.60 4.65 10.17
C LEU A 126 5.90 4.51 11.67
N ASN A 127 4.88 4.61 12.51
CA ASN A 127 5.03 4.38 13.94
C ASN A 127 5.45 2.94 14.25
N ASP A 128 4.84 1.95 13.59
CA ASP A 128 5.25 0.55 13.73
C ASP A 128 6.72 0.36 13.33
N ALA A 129 7.13 1.02 12.23
CA ALA A 129 8.51 0.96 11.75
C ALA A 129 9.52 1.52 12.78
N LEU A 130 9.19 2.64 13.44
CA LEU A 130 10.03 3.23 14.48
C LEU A 130 10.09 2.38 15.76
N VAL A 131 8.94 1.87 16.20
CA VAL A 131 8.89 0.96 17.36
C VAL A 131 9.73 -0.29 17.08
N LEU A 132 9.60 -0.85 15.88
CA LEU A 132 10.34 -2.03 15.46
C LEU A 132 11.85 -1.74 15.33
N GLN A 133 12.24 -0.59 14.76
CA GLN A 133 13.63 -0.15 14.68
C GLN A 133 14.29 -0.13 16.05
N ASN A 134 13.65 0.45 17.06
CA ASN A 134 14.18 0.51 18.42
C ASN A 134 14.31 -0.89 19.00
N LYS A 135 13.27 -1.73 18.89
CA LYS A 135 13.33 -3.12 19.37
C LYS A 135 14.47 -3.93 18.74
N ILE A 136 14.69 -3.78 17.41
CA ILE A 136 15.78 -4.51 16.73
C ILE A 136 17.15 -3.99 17.18
N ARG A 137 17.30 -2.69 17.44
CA ARG A 137 18.57 -2.15 17.96
C ARG A 137 18.94 -2.72 19.34
N ASP A 138 17.93 -2.98 20.16
CA ASP A 138 18.08 -3.53 21.51
C ASP A 138 18.23 -5.06 21.52
N THR A 139 18.15 -5.75 20.37
CA THR A 139 18.34 -7.20 20.28
C THR A 139 19.81 -7.60 20.35
N ASN A 140 20.05 -8.83 20.81
CA ASN A 140 21.35 -9.47 20.80
C ASN A 140 21.44 -10.52 19.68
N LYS A 141 22.61 -11.15 19.52
CA LYS A 141 22.86 -12.17 18.48
C LYS A 141 22.00 -13.43 18.62
N ASP A 142 21.46 -13.69 19.81
CA ASP A 142 20.61 -14.88 20.04
C ASP A 142 19.14 -14.63 19.66
N THR A 143 18.78 -13.36 19.39
CA THR A 143 17.42 -13.01 19.00
C THR A 143 17.17 -13.42 17.54
N ASN A 144 16.10 -14.20 17.34
CA ASN A 144 15.62 -14.57 16.01
C ASN A 144 14.49 -13.63 15.59
N ILE A 145 14.67 -12.86 14.53
CA ILE A 145 13.63 -12.03 13.92
C ILE A 145 12.74 -12.93 13.08
N ILE A 146 11.55 -13.24 13.56
CA ILE A 146 10.58 -14.08 12.85
C ILE A 146 9.64 -13.19 12.05
N ILE A 147 9.77 -13.20 10.74
CA ILE A 147 8.88 -12.51 9.82
C ILE A 147 7.73 -13.45 9.45
N CYS A 148 6.54 -13.14 9.98
CA CYS A 148 5.34 -13.93 9.82
C CYS A 148 4.66 -13.55 8.50
N GLY A 149 4.98 -14.24 7.42
CA GLY A 149 4.47 -14.05 6.05
C GLY A 149 5.56 -13.72 5.04
N GLY A 150 5.65 -14.51 3.97
CA GLY A 150 6.59 -14.41 2.85
C GLY A 150 6.08 -13.55 1.69
N GLY A 151 5.12 -12.64 1.93
CA GLY A 151 4.66 -11.65 0.96
C GLY A 151 5.64 -10.49 0.76
N ALA A 152 5.32 -9.56 -0.15
CA ALA A 152 6.20 -8.46 -0.54
C ALA A 152 6.72 -7.64 0.67
N THR A 153 5.85 -7.33 1.63
CA THR A 153 6.21 -6.57 2.84
C THR A 153 7.25 -7.31 3.69
N GLY A 154 7.04 -8.60 3.94
CA GLY A 154 7.97 -9.42 4.72
C GLY A 154 9.32 -9.58 4.06
N ILE A 155 9.33 -9.81 2.75
CA ILE A 155 10.56 -9.95 1.95
C ILE A 155 11.34 -8.63 1.90
N SER A 156 10.68 -7.49 1.69
CA SER A 156 11.33 -6.18 1.71
C SER A 156 11.94 -5.86 3.07
N LEU A 157 11.23 -6.19 4.15
CA LEU A 157 11.75 -6.02 5.51
C LEU A 157 13.00 -6.90 5.72
N ALA A 158 12.93 -8.20 5.37
CA ALA A 158 14.08 -9.09 5.48
C ALA A 158 15.30 -8.56 4.70
N GLY A 159 15.08 -8.11 3.46
CA GLY A 159 16.13 -7.55 2.61
C GLY A 159 16.80 -6.32 3.22
N ALA A 160 16.02 -5.39 3.77
CA ALA A 160 16.55 -4.20 4.42
C ALA A 160 17.30 -4.51 5.72
N LEU A 161 16.78 -5.42 6.53
CA LEU A 161 17.41 -5.84 7.77
C LEU A 161 18.74 -6.58 7.51
N CYS A 162 18.79 -7.46 6.50
CA CYS A 162 20.02 -8.14 6.11
C CYS A 162 21.12 -7.14 5.73
N GLU A 163 20.79 -6.11 4.98
CA GLU A 163 21.76 -5.11 4.53
C GLU A 163 22.37 -4.34 5.71
N THR A 164 21.54 -3.97 6.69
CA THR A 164 21.99 -3.11 7.79
C THR A 164 22.59 -3.89 8.96
N PHE A 165 21.97 -5.01 9.35
CA PHE A 165 22.32 -5.70 10.58
C PHE A 165 23.20 -6.95 10.35
N LYS A 166 23.25 -7.48 9.11
CA LYS A 166 24.11 -8.61 8.71
C LYS A 166 24.16 -9.74 9.77
N GLU A 167 25.37 -9.96 10.33
CA GLU A 167 25.63 -11.02 11.29
C GLU A 167 25.12 -10.73 12.72
N LYS A 168 24.51 -9.55 12.95
CA LYS A 168 24.05 -9.16 14.30
C LYS A 168 22.69 -9.77 14.66
N ILE A 169 21.93 -10.25 13.69
CA ILE A 169 20.61 -10.82 13.88
C ILE A 169 20.44 -12.08 13.04
N LYS A 170 19.67 -13.04 13.55
CA LYS A 170 19.12 -14.14 12.75
C LYS A 170 17.76 -13.72 12.20
N ILE A 171 17.46 -14.06 10.94
CA ILE A 171 16.17 -13.78 10.30
C ILE A 171 15.58 -15.08 9.77
N THR A 172 14.33 -15.36 10.17
CA THR A 172 13.56 -16.49 9.66
C THR A 172 12.24 -15.97 9.09
N ILE A 173 11.93 -16.28 7.84
CA ILE A 173 10.65 -16.01 7.20
C ILE A 173 9.80 -17.27 7.30
N VAL A 174 8.57 -17.15 7.81
CA VAL A 174 7.60 -18.25 7.88
C VAL A 174 6.45 -17.95 6.95
N GLU A 175 6.24 -18.84 5.96
CA GLU A 175 5.17 -18.72 4.96
C GLU A 175 4.28 -19.97 4.98
N ALA A 176 2.99 -19.75 4.99
CA ALA A 176 1.98 -20.83 5.01
C ALA A 176 1.86 -21.53 3.66
N GLN A 177 2.08 -20.82 2.57
CA GLN A 177 2.01 -21.33 1.20
C GLN A 177 3.28 -22.13 0.85
N SER A 178 3.24 -22.79 -0.32
CA SER A 178 4.34 -23.61 -0.83
C SER A 178 5.59 -22.80 -1.22
N ASP A 179 5.46 -21.51 -1.47
CA ASP A 179 6.57 -20.62 -1.78
C ASP A 179 6.31 -19.19 -1.30
N ILE A 180 7.35 -18.39 -1.18
CA ILE A 180 7.25 -16.95 -0.96
C ILE A 180 6.72 -16.26 -2.23
N LEU A 181 6.01 -15.13 -2.09
CA LEU A 181 5.49 -14.35 -3.22
C LEU A 181 4.74 -15.23 -4.26
N PRO A 182 3.74 -16.03 -3.88
CA PRO A 182 3.17 -17.09 -4.74
C PRO A 182 2.59 -16.59 -6.05
N GLU A 183 2.15 -15.33 -6.11
CA GLU A 183 1.56 -14.70 -7.32
C GLU A 183 2.60 -14.00 -8.21
N TRP A 184 3.88 -14.06 -7.85
CA TRP A 184 4.94 -13.37 -8.58
C TRP A 184 5.59 -14.26 -9.65
N ASN A 185 6.23 -13.61 -10.62
CA ASN A 185 6.97 -14.31 -11.66
C ASN A 185 8.07 -15.23 -11.04
N SER A 186 8.08 -16.51 -11.41
CA SER A 186 8.96 -17.52 -10.82
C SER A 186 10.45 -17.20 -10.96
N LYS A 187 10.87 -16.51 -12.04
CA LYS A 187 12.27 -16.07 -12.22
C LYS A 187 12.65 -14.99 -11.20
N LEU A 188 11.71 -14.08 -10.86
CA LEU A 188 11.92 -13.10 -9.80
C LEU A 188 12.01 -13.79 -8.44
N VAL A 189 11.06 -14.66 -8.12
CA VAL A 189 11.04 -15.40 -6.85
C VAL A 189 12.35 -16.16 -6.65
N ARG A 190 12.83 -16.86 -7.68
CA ARG A 190 14.14 -17.56 -7.62
C ARG A 190 15.30 -16.61 -7.32
N SER A 191 15.33 -15.45 -7.96
CA SER A 191 16.38 -14.44 -7.72
C SER A 191 16.31 -13.89 -6.29
N ILE A 192 15.12 -13.65 -5.76
CA ILE A 192 14.88 -13.19 -4.39
C ILE A 192 15.31 -14.25 -3.39
N LYS A 193 14.93 -15.52 -3.59
CA LYS A 193 15.37 -16.65 -2.72
C LYS A 193 16.89 -16.78 -2.68
N ASN A 194 17.55 -16.64 -3.83
CA ASN A 194 19.03 -16.66 -3.89
C ASN A 194 19.63 -15.49 -3.09
N PHE A 195 19.09 -14.28 -3.23
CA PHE A 195 19.52 -13.11 -2.45
C PHE A 195 19.35 -13.35 -0.95
N LEU A 196 18.20 -13.83 -0.51
CA LEU A 196 17.90 -14.10 0.89
C LEU A 196 18.85 -15.19 1.46
N LYS A 197 19.06 -16.28 0.71
CA LYS A 197 19.98 -17.36 1.08
C LYS A 197 21.43 -16.85 1.22
N GLN A 198 21.90 -16.03 0.29
CA GLN A 198 23.24 -15.42 0.34
C GLN A 198 23.43 -14.49 1.55
N ASN A 199 22.34 -13.98 2.12
CA ASN A 199 22.35 -13.15 3.32
C ASN A 199 21.90 -13.91 4.58
N ASN A 200 22.01 -15.23 4.60
CA ASN A 200 21.70 -16.10 5.73
C ASN A 200 20.27 -15.95 6.29
N VAL A 201 19.30 -15.61 5.43
CA VAL A 201 17.88 -15.64 5.82
C VAL A 201 17.32 -17.03 5.63
N GLU A 202 16.79 -17.59 6.70
CA GLU A 202 16.07 -18.85 6.68
C GLU A 202 14.65 -18.65 6.14
N ILE A 203 14.17 -19.55 5.28
CA ILE A 203 12.82 -19.53 4.74
C ILE A 203 12.14 -20.86 5.04
N ILE A 204 11.06 -20.82 5.81
CA ILE A 204 10.20 -21.96 6.13
C ILE A 204 8.89 -21.77 5.35
N THR A 205 8.59 -22.70 4.44
CA THR A 205 7.36 -22.72 3.65
C THR A 205 6.52 -23.96 3.97
N ASN A 206 5.25 -24.01 3.52
CA ASN A 206 4.30 -25.09 3.80
C ASN A 206 4.06 -25.36 5.31
N ASN A 207 4.39 -24.41 6.16
CA ASN A 207 4.28 -24.59 7.60
C ASN A 207 3.69 -23.34 8.26
N PRO A 208 2.35 -23.22 8.29
CA PRO A 208 1.69 -22.04 8.85
C PRO A 208 1.96 -21.90 10.35
N ILE A 209 1.92 -20.65 10.81
CA ILE A 209 2.02 -20.34 12.23
C ILE A 209 0.75 -20.80 12.93
N LYS A 210 0.93 -21.56 14.02
CA LYS A 210 -0.14 -22.07 14.88
C LYS A 210 -0.39 -21.17 16.10
N GLU A 211 0.69 -20.65 16.69
CA GLU A 211 0.62 -19.80 17.88
C GLU A 211 1.82 -18.84 17.91
N VAL A 212 1.59 -17.63 18.38
CA VAL A 212 2.65 -16.65 18.69
C VAL A 212 2.65 -16.42 20.20
N ARG A 213 3.82 -16.53 20.83
CA ARG A 213 4.04 -16.23 22.25
C ARG A 213 4.98 -15.04 22.39
N LYS A 214 5.18 -14.57 23.61
CA LYS A 214 6.00 -13.40 23.92
C LYS A 214 7.42 -13.50 23.35
N SER A 215 8.03 -14.69 23.34
CA SER A 215 9.40 -14.93 22.88
C SER A 215 9.56 -16.20 22.03
N SER A 216 8.47 -16.77 21.53
CA SER A 216 8.53 -17.91 20.63
C SER A 216 7.37 -17.94 19.64
N VAL A 217 7.57 -18.61 18.52
CA VAL A 217 6.56 -18.87 17.50
C VAL A 217 6.45 -20.39 17.32
N ILE A 218 5.23 -20.91 17.37
CA ILE A 218 4.96 -22.34 17.18
C ILE A 218 4.34 -22.53 15.80
N LEU A 219 4.91 -23.42 15.02
CA LEU A 219 4.44 -23.80 13.70
C LEU A 219 3.42 -24.95 13.76
N ASN A 220 2.76 -25.22 12.65
CA ASN A 220 1.69 -26.23 12.59
C ASN A 220 2.20 -27.67 12.82
N ASP A 221 3.43 -27.97 12.46
CA ASP A 221 4.11 -29.24 12.76
C ASP A 221 4.65 -29.35 14.20
N ASN A 222 4.35 -28.37 15.06
CA ASN A 222 4.82 -28.17 16.43
C ASN A 222 6.31 -27.79 16.56
N THR A 223 7.00 -27.44 15.47
CA THR A 223 8.32 -26.79 15.56
C THR A 223 8.20 -25.49 16.35
N ILE A 224 9.12 -25.28 17.30
CA ILE A 224 9.17 -24.08 18.14
C ILE A 224 10.39 -23.25 17.73
N LEU A 225 10.14 -22.00 17.32
CA LEU A 225 11.17 -21.02 17.04
C LEU A 225 11.34 -20.14 18.28
N GLU A 226 12.41 -20.38 19.03
CA GLU A 226 12.70 -19.70 20.29
C GLU A 226 13.42 -18.37 20.12
N ASN A 227 13.50 -17.57 21.19
CA ASN A 227 14.14 -16.25 21.23
C ASN A 227 13.59 -15.30 20.16
N ALA A 228 12.29 -15.41 19.87
CA ALA A 228 11.65 -14.77 18.73
C ALA A 228 11.22 -13.32 19.05
N LEU A 229 11.63 -12.38 18.17
CA LEU A 229 10.92 -11.14 17.93
C LEU A 229 10.05 -11.32 16.70
N SER A 230 8.76 -11.59 16.89
CA SER A 230 7.83 -11.88 15.80
C SER A 230 7.25 -10.61 15.19
N ILE A 231 7.25 -10.51 13.85
CA ILE A 231 6.75 -9.37 13.07
C ILE A 231 5.67 -9.86 12.13
N TRP A 232 4.47 -9.28 12.24
CA TRP A 232 3.30 -9.72 11.46
C TRP A 232 3.22 -9.05 10.10
N THR A 233 3.39 -9.83 9.05
CA THR A 233 3.27 -9.42 7.64
C THR A 233 2.38 -10.37 6.82
N ALA A 234 1.73 -11.37 7.48
CA ALA A 234 1.04 -12.49 6.83
C ALA A 234 -0.28 -12.13 6.15
N GLY A 235 -0.86 -10.98 6.44
CA GLY A 235 -2.10 -10.60 5.77
C GLY A 235 -2.74 -9.34 6.30
N ILE A 236 -3.66 -8.81 5.50
CA ILE A 236 -4.39 -7.58 5.77
C ILE A 236 -5.88 -7.75 5.50
N LYS A 237 -6.68 -6.95 6.18
CA LYS A 237 -8.13 -6.83 6.00
C LYS A 237 -8.52 -5.35 5.92
N GLY A 238 -9.67 -5.07 5.29
CA GLY A 238 -10.21 -3.69 5.26
C GLY A 238 -10.34 -3.12 6.67
N GLN A 239 -10.11 -1.81 6.82
CA GLN A 239 -10.32 -1.11 8.09
C GLN A 239 -11.77 -1.25 8.56
N GLU A 240 -11.96 -1.30 9.88
CA GLU A 240 -13.29 -1.27 10.47
C GLU A 240 -13.90 0.13 10.30
N ILE A 241 -15.14 0.16 9.87
CA ILE A 241 -15.98 1.36 9.78
C ILE A 241 -17.42 0.98 10.00
N HIS A 242 -18.13 1.72 10.83
CA HIS A 242 -19.56 1.58 11.02
C HIS A 242 -20.32 2.24 9.87
N THR A 243 -21.45 1.64 9.47
CA THR A 243 -22.26 2.22 8.40
C THR A 243 -23.75 2.07 8.69
N ILE A 244 -24.50 3.10 8.33
CA ILE A 244 -25.96 3.13 8.41
C ILE A 244 -26.50 3.49 7.02
N PRO A 245 -27.23 2.58 6.34
CA PRO A 245 -27.45 1.18 6.72
C PRO A 245 -26.15 0.37 6.65
N LYS A 246 -26.16 -0.86 7.15
CA LYS A 246 -25.05 -1.79 7.04
C LYS A 246 -24.83 -2.16 5.57
N ILE A 247 -23.60 -2.01 5.08
CA ILE A 247 -23.21 -2.33 3.70
C ILE A 247 -22.57 -3.71 3.59
N GLU A 248 -22.56 -4.27 2.40
CA GLU A 248 -21.92 -5.54 2.13
C GLU A 248 -20.40 -5.45 2.16
N LYS A 249 -19.80 -6.42 2.85
CA LYS A 249 -18.34 -6.57 2.95
C LYS A 249 -17.95 -8.03 2.70
N THR A 250 -16.72 -8.23 2.26
CA THR A 250 -16.11 -9.57 2.15
C THR A 250 -15.76 -10.12 3.54
N LYS A 251 -15.37 -11.40 3.60
CA LYS A 251 -14.83 -12.02 4.84
C LYS A 251 -13.59 -11.31 5.36
N SER A 252 -12.80 -10.67 4.49
CA SER A 252 -11.66 -9.82 4.84
C SER A 252 -12.05 -8.36 5.11
N ASN A 253 -13.30 -8.07 5.42
CA ASN A 253 -13.84 -6.76 5.78
C ASN A 253 -13.65 -5.67 4.70
N ARG A 254 -13.48 -6.05 3.43
CA ARG A 254 -13.41 -5.12 2.30
C ARG A 254 -14.81 -4.80 1.81
N ILE A 255 -15.09 -3.53 1.53
CA ILE A 255 -16.38 -3.02 1.06
C ILE A 255 -16.59 -3.45 -0.39
N LYS A 256 -17.71 -4.14 -0.69
CA LYS A 256 -18.06 -4.48 -2.06
C LYS A 256 -18.42 -3.24 -2.87
N VAL A 257 -17.90 -3.18 -4.08
CA VAL A 257 -18.12 -2.05 -5.00
C VAL A 257 -18.44 -2.55 -6.40
N ASN A 258 -19.16 -1.74 -7.15
CA ASN A 258 -19.47 -1.99 -8.56
C ASN A 258 -18.30 -1.60 -9.50
N ASN A 259 -18.51 -1.72 -10.81
CA ASN A 259 -17.53 -1.41 -11.86
C ASN A 259 -17.11 0.07 -11.94
N PHE A 260 -17.75 0.95 -11.19
CA PHE A 260 -17.42 2.37 -11.06
C PHE A 260 -16.80 2.69 -9.70
N SER A 261 -16.48 1.66 -8.91
CA SER A 261 -16.01 1.75 -7.51
C SER A 261 -17.02 2.39 -6.55
N GLN A 262 -18.30 2.42 -6.92
CA GLN A 262 -19.37 2.85 -6.02
C GLN A 262 -19.68 1.74 -5.02
N VAL A 263 -19.95 2.13 -3.78
CA VAL A 263 -20.51 1.23 -2.77
C VAL A 263 -21.88 0.75 -3.25
N GLU A 264 -22.11 -0.56 -3.22
CA GLU A 264 -23.35 -1.16 -3.72
C GLU A 264 -24.57 -0.53 -3.02
N GLY A 265 -25.55 -0.08 -3.82
CA GLY A 265 -26.75 0.61 -3.36
C GLY A 265 -26.63 2.13 -3.20
N PHE A 266 -25.43 2.72 -3.34
CA PHE A 266 -25.21 4.16 -3.13
C PHE A 266 -24.52 4.82 -4.31
N SER A 267 -25.21 5.73 -4.95
CA SER A 267 -24.71 6.39 -6.16
C SER A 267 -23.66 7.48 -5.88
N ASN A 268 -23.61 8.02 -4.67
CA ASN A 268 -22.72 9.11 -4.24
C ASN A 268 -21.60 8.65 -3.26
N ALA A 269 -21.49 7.34 -3.01
CA ALA A 269 -20.49 6.77 -2.13
C ALA A 269 -19.56 5.85 -2.90
N PHE A 270 -18.24 6.01 -2.69
CA PHE A 270 -17.19 5.24 -3.35
C PHE A 270 -16.26 4.63 -2.31
N ALA A 271 -15.72 3.43 -2.58
CA ALA A 271 -14.68 2.83 -1.75
C ALA A 271 -13.47 2.47 -2.61
N LEU A 272 -12.27 2.87 -2.17
CA LEU A 272 -11.04 2.83 -2.95
C LEU A 272 -9.86 2.20 -2.20
N GLY A 273 -8.95 1.60 -2.96
CA GLY A 273 -7.72 1.00 -2.42
C GLY A 273 -7.99 -0.24 -1.57
N ASP A 274 -7.17 -0.46 -0.57
CA ASP A 274 -7.15 -1.71 0.21
C ASP A 274 -8.48 -2.04 0.93
N ILE A 275 -9.30 -1.03 1.23
CA ILE A 275 -10.60 -1.22 1.85
C ILE A 275 -11.68 -1.67 0.86
N SER A 276 -11.47 -1.49 -0.45
CA SER A 276 -12.45 -1.84 -1.47
C SER A 276 -12.27 -3.27 -1.97
N ALA A 277 -13.38 -3.96 -2.21
CA ALA A 277 -13.44 -5.27 -2.88
C ALA A 277 -13.99 -5.07 -4.30
N PHE A 278 -13.14 -4.58 -5.19
CA PHE A 278 -13.46 -4.46 -6.60
C PHE A 278 -13.23 -5.81 -7.29
N SER A 279 -14.21 -6.30 -8.07
CA SER A 279 -14.06 -7.54 -8.84
C SER A 279 -13.33 -7.24 -10.16
N ILE A 280 -12.15 -7.83 -10.34
CA ILE A 280 -11.41 -7.75 -11.61
C ILE A 280 -12.07 -8.70 -12.62
N ASP A 281 -12.43 -9.88 -12.17
CA ASP A 281 -13.17 -10.90 -12.89
C ASP A 281 -14.08 -11.69 -11.93
N THR A 282 -14.68 -12.77 -12.40
CA THR A 282 -15.62 -13.60 -11.62
C THR A 282 -14.96 -14.32 -10.43
N LEU A 283 -13.65 -14.49 -10.42
CA LEU A 283 -12.90 -15.27 -9.44
C LEU A 283 -11.98 -14.40 -8.58
N HIS A 284 -11.53 -13.25 -9.08
CA HIS A 284 -10.48 -12.46 -8.45
C HIS A 284 -10.96 -11.08 -8.04
N LEU A 285 -10.62 -10.73 -6.81
CA LEU A 285 -10.76 -9.38 -6.28
C LEU A 285 -9.49 -8.55 -6.58
N SER A 286 -9.66 -7.24 -6.54
CA SER A 286 -8.56 -6.29 -6.70
C SER A 286 -7.39 -6.58 -5.77
N PRO A 287 -6.14 -6.48 -6.26
CA PRO A 287 -4.97 -6.55 -5.42
C PRO A 287 -4.90 -5.33 -4.49
N GLN A 288 -4.32 -5.51 -3.31
CA GLN A 288 -4.09 -4.44 -2.36
C GLN A 288 -2.72 -3.80 -2.63
N LEU A 289 -2.66 -3.01 -3.71
CA LEU A 289 -1.44 -2.37 -4.24
C LEU A 289 -1.63 -0.86 -4.37
N ALA A 290 -0.58 -0.09 -4.08
CA ALA A 290 -0.60 1.37 -4.24
C ALA A 290 -0.96 1.79 -5.68
N GLN A 291 -0.41 1.12 -6.70
CA GLN A 291 -0.74 1.42 -8.10
C GLN A 291 -2.22 1.16 -8.45
N PHE A 292 -2.86 0.14 -7.84
CA PHE A 292 -4.29 -0.09 -8.00
C PHE A 292 -5.08 1.06 -7.36
N ALA A 293 -4.73 1.41 -6.12
CA ALA A 293 -5.38 2.47 -5.35
C ALA A 293 -5.33 3.83 -6.06
N VAL A 294 -4.18 4.20 -6.63
CA VAL A 294 -3.98 5.44 -7.39
C VAL A 294 -4.84 5.47 -8.65
N ARG A 295 -4.86 4.39 -9.45
CA ARG A 295 -5.66 4.35 -10.67
C ARG A 295 -7.17 4.34 -10.41
N GLN A 296 -7.59 3.62 -9.36
CA GLN A 296 -8.97 3.63 -8.93
C GLN A 296 -9.40 5.04 -8.50
N ALA A 297 -8.52 5.76 -7.78
CA ALA A 297 -8.75 7.15 -7.37
C ALA A 297 -8.92 8.11 -8.56
N MET A 298 -8.08 7.98 -9.59
CA MET A 298 -8.20 8.77 -10.83
C MET A 298 -9.55 8.52 -11.52
N ASN A 299 -9.95 7.26 -11.65
CA ASN A 299 -11.22 6.91 -12.28
C ASN A 299 -12.41 7.48 -11.51
N VAL A 300 -12.41 7.37 -10.17
CA VAL A 300 -13.49 7.88 -9.34
C VAL A 300 -13.57 9.41 -9.39
N ALA A 301 -12.45 10.12 -9.28
CA ALA A 301 -12.43 11.58 -9.42
C ALA A 301 -12.97 12.01 -10.79
N LYS A 302 -12.53 11.37 -11.88
CA LYS A 302 -13.05 11.58 -13.23
C LYS A 302 -14.56 11.32 -13.31
N ASN A 303 -15.05 10.26 -12.67
CA ASN A 303 -16.47 9.92 -12.68
C ASN A 303 -17.33 10.91 -11.89
N ILE A 304 -16.86 11.43 -10.76
CA ILE A 304 -17.54 12.50 -10.03
C ILE A 304 -17.63 13.76 -10.90
N ILE A 305 -16.52 14.18 -11.53
CA ILE A 305 -16.48 15.33 -12.45
C ILE A 305 -17.45 15.13 -13.63
N ARG A 306 -17.42 13.95 -14.27
CA ARG A 306 -18.31 13.62 -15.39
C ARG A 306 -19.78 13.71 -14.99
N ARG A 307 -20.13 13.17 -13.82
CA ARG A 307 -21.49 13.19 -13.30
C ARG A 307 -21.99 14.62 -13.05
N GLU A 308 -21.16 15.47 -12.46
CA GLU A 308 -21.51 16.89 -12.24
C GLU A 308 -21.68 17.67 -13.56
N LYS A 309 -21.03 17.19 -14.63
CA LYS A 309 -21.19 17.72 -16.00
C LYS A 309 -22.30 17.02 -16.80
N GLY A 310 -23.14 16.20 -16.17
CA GLY A 310 -24.23 15.46 -16.82
C GLY A 310 -23.74 14.38 -17.83
N LYS A 311 -22.50 13.90 -17.69
CA LYS A 311 -21.92 12.86 -18.56
C LYS A 311 -21.96 11.51 -17.87
N GLU A 312 -22.05 10.43 -18.67
CA GLU A 312 -22.00 9.06 -18.18
C GLU A 312 -20.65 8.74 -17.53
N MET A 313 -20.68 7.89 -16.48
CA MET A 313 -19.49 7.39 -15.84
C MET A 313 -18.75 6.38 -16.70
N VAL A 314 -17.44 6.26 -16.52
CA VAL A 314 -16.56 5.31 -17.21
C VAL A 314 -16.20 4.18 -16.24
N ARG A 315 -16.38 2.94 -16.70
CA ARG A 315 -15.99 1.75 -15.93
C ARG A 315 -14.50 1.77 -15.60
N PHE A 316 -14.16 1.32 -14.42
CA PHE A 316 -12.77 1.17 -14.03
C PHE A 316 -12.20 -0.10 -14.67
N HIS A 317 -11.00 0.03 -15.24
CA HIS A 317 -10.21 -1.08 -15.75
C HIS A 317 -8.79 -0.98 -15.20
N PHE A 318 -8.22 -2.12 -14.82
CA PHE A 318 -6.89 -2.19 -14.24
C PHE A 318 -6.03 -3.22 -14.97
N GLU A 319 -4.89 -2.76 -15.45
CA GLU A 319 -3.81 -3.60 -15.96
C GLU A 319 -2.56 -3.38 -15.14
N GLN A 320 -1.96 -4.47 -14.68
CA GLN A 320 -0.72 -4.41 -13.93
C GLN A 320 0.47 -4.38 -14.90
N HIS A 321 1.19 -3.27 -14.98
CA HIS A 321 2.34 -3.13 -15.88
C HIS A 321 3.66 -3.62 -15.30
N GLY A 322 3.71 -3.92 -14.01
CA GLY A 322 4.92 -4.41 -13.38
C GLY A 322 4.81 -4.52 -11.88
N SER A 323 5.85 -5.07 -11.30
CA SER A 323 6.04 -5.19 -9.86
C SER A 323 7.50 -4.88 -9.52
N ILE A 324 7.72 -4.07 -8.50
CA ILE A 324 9.04 -3.75 -7.95
C ILE A 324 9.05 -4.13 -6.48
N LEU A 325 10.13 -4.74 -6.03
CA LEU A 325 10.35 -5.15 -4.65
C LEU A 325 11.70 -4.62 -4.17
N SER A 326 11.67 -3.77 -3.17
CA SER A 326 12.87 -3.28 -2.49
C SER A 326 13.48 -4.37 -1.61
N LEU A 327 14.80 -4.50 -1.65
CA LEU A 327 15.62 -5.41 -0.84
C LEU A 327 16.73 -4.59 -0.14
N GLY A 328 16.35 -3.61 0.63
CA GLY A 328 17.25 -2.59 1.16
C GLY A 328 17.47 -1.47 0.12
N ARG A 329 18.72 -1.06 -0.13
CA ARG A 329 19.08 -0.08 -1.18
C ARG A 329 18.99 -0.65 -2.59
N LYS A 330 18.96 -1.96 -2.72
CA LYS A 330 18.77 -2.64 -3.99
C LYS A 330 17.30 -3.00 -4.17
N CYS A 331 16.89 -3.16 -5.40
CA CYS A 331 15.58 -3.73 -5.68
C CYS A 331 15.62 -4.73 -6.85
N ILE A 332 14.55 -5.46 -7.00
CA ILE A 332 14.30 -6.34 -8.12
C ILE A 332 12.87 -6.14 -8.59
N GLY A 333 12.66 -6.10 -9.89
CA GLY A 333 11.33 -5.92 -10.45
C GLY A 333 11.19 -6.46 -11.85
N ILE A 334 9.96 -6.45 -12.32
CA ILE A 334 9.60 -6.69 -13.72
C ILE A 334 8.72 -5.52 -14.17
N MET A 335 9.04 -4.95 -15.32
CA MET A 335 8.24 -3.89 -15.96
C MET A 335 8.08 -4.24 -17.44
N ASN A 336 6.83 -4.33 -17.91
CA ASN A 336 6.49 -4.71 -19.27
C ASN A 336 7.26 -5.97 -19.76
N GLY A 337 7.40 -6.98 -18.87
CA GLY A 337 8.11 -8.23 -19.15
C GLY A 337 9.63 -8.19 -19.01
N VAL A 338 10.24 -7.01 -18.79
CA VAL A 338 11.69 -6.84 -18.61
C VAL A 338 12.04 -6.89 -17.12
N ILE A 339 12.98 -7.76 -16.75
CA ILE A 339 13.49 -7.85 -15.37
C ILE A 339 14.55 -6.77 -15.16
N ILE A 340 14.36 -5.93 -14.13
CA ILE A 340 15.30 -4.91 -13.69
C ILE A 340 15.81 -5.26 -12.29
N LYS A 341 17.10 -4.99 -11.99
CA LYS A 341 17.74 -5.38 -10.72
C LYS A 341 18.77 -4.32 -10.27
N GLY A 342 19.07 -4.33 -8.98
CA GLY A 342 20.15 -3.54 -8.40
C GLY A 342 19.82 -2.06 -8.30
N SER A 343 20.82 -1.20 -8.42
CA SER A 343 20.66 0.25 -8.25
C SER A 343 19.76 0.89 -9.31
N LEU A 344 19.81 0.40 -10.56
CA LEU A 344 18.92 0.90 -11.62
C LEU A 344 17.45 0.74 -11.26
N CYS A 345 17.09 -0.42 -10.67
CA CYS A 345 15.74 -0.65 -10.18
C CYS A 345 15.38 0.32 -9.06
N GLY A 346 16.31 0.64 -8.15
CA GLY A 346 16.11 1.64 -7.09
C GLY A 346 15.84 3.04 -7.64
N TYR A 347 16.58 3.49 -8.64
CA TYR A 347 16.32 4.76 -9.32
C TYR A 347 14.94 4.82 -9.98
N VAL A 348 14.49 3.72 -10.57
CA VAL A 348 13.12 3.64 -11.15
C VAL A 348 12.07 3.73 -10.04
N GLU A 349 12.26 3.05 -8.92
CA GLU A 349 11.36 3.13 -7.77
C GLU A 349 11.27 4.56 -7.22
N ASP A 350 12.42 5.21 -6.95
CA ASP A 350 12.47 6.59 -6.46
C ASP A 350 11.81 7.56 -7.45
N PHE A 351 12.08 7.43 -8.76
CA PHE A 351 11.43 8.25 -9.79
C PHE A 351 9.89 8.09 -9.78
N LEU A 352 9.37 6.87 -9.63
CA LEU A 352 7.93 6.64 -9.57
C LEU A 352 7.32 7.28 -8.32
N ILE A 353 8.01 7.25 -7.19
CA ILE A 353 7.60 7.87 -5.93
C ILE A 353 7.62 9.39 -6.04
N ASP A 354 8.71 9.98 -6.54
CA ASP A 354 8.83 11.41 -6.72
C ASP A 354 7.74 11.97 -7.65
N ASN A 355 7.47 11.24 -8.74
CA ASN A 355 6.40 11.59 -9.64
C ASN A 355 5.01 11.49 -9.00
N TYR A 356 4.77 10.47 -8.15
CA TYR A 356 3.55 10.36 -7.37
C TYR A 356 3.35 11.58 -6.46
N ILE A 357 4.36 11.96 -5.69
CA ILE A 357 4.31 13.13 -4.78
C ILE A 357 4.15 14.43 -5.58
N ALA A 358 4.90 14.60 -6.68
CA ALA A 358 4.78 15.77 -7.55
C ALA A 358 3.36 15.89 -8.15
N THR A 359 2.73 14.78 -8.53
CA THR A 359 1.36 14.78 -9.06
C THR A 359 0.36 15.28 -8.03
N ILE A 360 0.50 14.88 -6.76
CA ILE A 360 -0.36 15.39 -5.69
C ILE A 360 -0.17 16.90 -5.52
N LYS A 361 1.07 17.36 -5.36
CA LYS A 361 1.42 18.79 -5.19
C LYS A 361 0.94 19.67 -6.36
N ASN A 362 0.92 19.12 -7.56
CA ASN A 362 0.47 19.80 -8.77
C ASN A 362 -1.03 19.57 -9.09
N ARG A 363 -1.83 19.26 -8.08
CA ARG A 363 -3.29 19.10 -8.23
C ARG A 363 -3.65 18.10 -9.32
N GLY A 364 -3.06 16.90 -9.28
CA GLY A 364 -3.31 15.84 -10.25
C GLY A 364 -2.65 16.02 -11.63
N ARG A 365 -1.93 17.12 -11.87
CA ARG A 365 -1.21 17.39 -13.12
C ARG A 365 0.23 16.87 -13.03
N GLY A 366 0.47 15.65 -13.43
CA GLY A 366 1.81 15.04 -13.41
C GLY A 366 1.93 13.93 -14.47
N ILE A 367 3.15 13.38 -14.62
CA ILE A 367 3.41 12.30 -15.59
C ILE A 367 2.52 11.07 -15.32
N SER A 368 2.19 10.78 -14.07
CA SER A 368 1.27 9.70 -13.71
C SER A 368 -0.16 9.93 -14.21
N SER A 369 -0.61 11.18 -14.34
CA SER A 369 -1.90 11.50 -14.96
C SER A 369 -1.83 11.39 -16.49
N LEU A 370 -0.68 11.67 -17.10
CA LEU A 370 -0.45 11.54 -18.55
C LEU A 370 -0.30 10.07 -18.96
N ALA A 371 0.29 9.22 -18.12
CA ALA A 371 0.43 7.79 -18.38
C ALA A 371 -0.91 7.03 -18.38
N TYR A 372 -1.96 7.62 -17.84
CA TYR A 372 -3.31 7.05 -17.87
C TYR A 372 -4.05 7.28 -19.23
N GLU A 373 -3.63 8.28 -20.00
CA GLU A 373 -4.13 8.46 -21.37
C GLU A 373 -3.39 7.47 -22.30
N GLN A 374 -4.05 6.39 -22.69
CA GLN A 374 -3.51 5.25 -23.47
C GLN A 374 -2.68 5.64 -24.72
N HIS A 375 -2.86 6.84 -25.24
CA HIS A 375 -2.13 7.31 -26.43
C HIS A 375 -0.68 7.80 -26.17
N LYS A 376 -0.29 8.03 -24.93
CA LYS A 376 1.08 8.50 -24.57
C LYS A 376 1.95 7.41 -23.96
N LEU A 377 1.38 6.28 -23.54
CA LEU A 377 2.14 5.14 -23.01
C LEU A 377 3.13 4.55 -24.04
N SER A 378 2.84 4.60 -25.34
CA SER A 378 3.77 4.15 -26.39
C SER A 378 5.02 5.05 -26.48
N GLN A 379 4.89 6.35 -26.24
CA GLN A 379 6.02 7.27 -26.23
C GLN A 379 6.86 7.17 -24.94
N ILE A 380 6.22 6.98 -23.79
CA ILE A 380 6.92 6.78 -22.50
C ILE A 380 7.56 5.39 -22.46
N SER A 381 6.89 4.35 -23.00
CA SER A 381 7.47 3.01 -23.15
C SER A 381 8.68 3.02 -24.07
N SER A 382 8.65 3.76 -25.18
CA SER A 382 9.80 3.92 -26.09
C SER A 382 10.94 4.71 -25.42
N SER A 383 10.64 5.75 -24.63
CA SER A 383 11.63 6.53 -23.90
C SER A 383 12.25 5.73 -22.73
N LEU A 384 11.45 4.96 -21.98
CA LEU A 384 11.96 4.04 -20.95
C LEU A 384 12.75 2.89 -21.57
N SER A 385 12.30 2.32 -22.68
CA SER A 385 13.04 1.30 -23.44
C SER A 385 14.35 1.84 -23.98
N PHE A 386 14.37 3.10 -24.44
CA PHE A 386 15.58 3.81 -24.86
C PHE A 386 16.54 4.05 -23.70
N ILE A 387 16.05 4.52 -22.54
CA ILE A 387 16.86 4.72 -21.33
C ILE A 387 17.41 3.39 -20.80
N ILE A 388 16.61 2.33 -20.76
CA ILE A 388 17.04 0.99 -20.36
C ILE A 388 18.04 0.41 -21.34
N SER A 389 17.83 0.56 -22.65
CA SER A 389 18.76 0.13 -23.72
C SER A 389 20.09 0.91 -23.67
N THR A 390 20.03 2.22 -23.42
CA THR A 390 21.22 3.08 -23.32
C THR A 390 22.00 2.78 -22.03
N ALA A 391 21.32 2.62 -20.89
CA ALA A 391 21.95 2.23 -19.63
C ALA A 391 22.56 0.82 -19.69
N SER A 392 21.93 -0.11 -20.37
CA SER A 392 22.46 -1.47 -20.61
C SER A 392 23.75 -1.43 -21.47
N LYS A 393 23.82 -0.55 -22.47
CA LYS A 393 25.01 -0.37 -23.30
C LYS A 393 26.17 0.28 -22.55
N ILE A 394 25.90 1.23 -21.66
CA ILE A 394 26.91 1.89 -20.81
C ILE A 394 27.50 0.91 -19.77
N LEU A 395 26.66 -0.01 -19.25
CA LEU A 395 27.06 -0.99 -18.24
C LEU A 395 27.71 -2.27 -18.82
N SER A 396 27.67 -2.44 -20.16
CA SER A 396 28.33 -3.56 -20.85
C SER A 396 29.66 -3.17 -21.51
N SER A 397 30.13 -1.93 -21.29
CA SER A 397 31.41 -1.39 -21.82
C SER A 397 32.52 -1.25 -20.78
N ASP A 398 32.43 -1.99 -19.65
CA ASP A 398 33.52 -2.22 -18.68
C ASP A 398 33.82 -3.70 -18.50
#